data_da118458136d4146f74b4341eaed6174
#
_entry.id   da118458136d4146f74b4341eaed6174
#
_cell.length_a   1.000
_cell.length_b   1.000
_cell.length_c   1.000
_cell.angle_alpha   90.00
_cell.angle_beta   90.00
_cell.angle_gamma   90.00
#
_symmetry.space_group_name_H-M   'P 1'
#
loop_
_entity.id
_entity.type
_entity.pdbx_description
1 polymer ?
#
loop_
_entity_poly.entity_id
_entity_poly.type
_entity_poly.pdbx_seq_one_letter_code
_entity_poly.pdbx_strand_id
1 'polypeptide(L)'
;RESDYYERPQNDFYESYNFGVDYPAEHPQVVARKRMYGSNRWPSGVPELPGAALTYLNHMGRLAKSLLPVWSRAMELPDGFFDPYFTQAHFYTRLIHYPPKPGLATDETGHGAHADTCFNTFLPATEEAGLQVMDTDGTWIWPEIPAGSIVVNFGQFLNRWSNGVVRATPHRVIPPVERDRFSLPFFVCPNLDAVGECLPSCRSADIPAQYEPESFWQFHTGYMSRVYPHF
;
A
#
# COMPACT_ATOMS: atom_id res chain seq x y z
N ARG A 1 -9.05 -11.52 -12.48
CA ARG A 1 -10.21 -10.72 -12.02
C ARG A 1 -9.68 -9.79 -10.96
N GLU A 2 -9.77 -8.46 -11.19
CA GLU A 2 -9.55 -7.47 -10.15
C GLU A 2 -10.48 -7.80 -8.99
N SER A 3 -9.98 -7.77 -7.77
CA SER A 3 -10.68 -8.31 -6.61
C SER A 3 -12.00 -7.58 -6.37
N ASP A 4 -13.12 -8.29 -6.43
CA ASP A 4 -14.47 -7.84 -6.07
C ASP A 4 -14.61 -7.53 -4.55
N TYR A 5 -13.50 -7.41 -3.81
CA TYR A 5 -13.47 -7.23 -2.37
C TYR A 5 -13.96 -5.87 -1.88
N TYR A 6 -14.13 -4.88 -2.77
CA TYR A 6 -14.60 -3.53 -2.42
C TYR A 6 -16.08 -3.27 -2.71
N GLU A 7 -16.85 -4.23 -3.21
CA GLU A 7 -18.25 -4.02 -3.59
C GLU A 7 -19.26 -4.03 -2.42
N ARG A 8 -18.78 -4.23 -1.19
CA ARG A 8 -19.67 -4.12 -0.01
C ARG A 8 -19.46 -2.77 0.66
N PRO A 9 -20.53 -1.97 0.88
CA PRO A 9 -20.46 -0.79 1.75
C PRO A 9 -20.23 -1.28 3.19
N GLN A 10 -18.98 -1.49 3.55
CA GLN A 10 -18.58 -1.73 4.92
C GLN A 10 -18.33 -0.37 5.55
N ASN A 11 -18.99 -0.09 6.65
CA ASN A 11 -18.64 1.05 7.48
C ASN A 11 -17.32 0.72 8.19
N ASP A 12 -16.22 1.11 7.59
CA ASP A 12 -14.91 1.04 8.23
C ASP A 12 -14.93 1.90 9.50
N PHE A 13 -14.40 1.35 10.59
CA PHE A 13 -14.37 2.02 11.88
C PHE A 13 -12.94 2.39 12.27
N TYR A 14 -12.45 3.49 11.69
CA TYR A 14 -11.13 4.05 12.01
C TYR A 14 -11.06 5.53 11.67
N GLU A 15 -10.08 6.21 12.25
CA GLU A 15 -9.65 7.55 11.87
C GLU A 15 -8.30 7.46 11.16
N SER A 16 -8.05 8.28 10.15
CA SER A 16 -6.76 8.26 9.49
C SER A 16 -6.28 9.61 8.97
N TYR A 17 -4.97 9.75 8.92
CA TYR A 17 -4.29 10.87 8.31
C TYR A 17 -3.20 10.36 7.35
N ASN A 18 -3.23 10.84 6.12
CA ASN A 18 -2.29 10.42 5.08
C ASN A 18 -1.24 11.51 4.84
N PHE A 19 0.01 11.09 4.67
CA PHE A 19 1.09 11.95 4.17
C PHE A 19 2.04 11.14 3.30
N GLY A 20 2.77 11.81 2.42
CA GLY A 20 3.65 11.15 1.47
C GLY A 20 4.78 12.06 1.03
N VAL A 21 5.30 11.81 -0.16
CA VAL A 21 6.31 12.65 -0.78
C VAL A 21 5.78 14.08 -0.92
N ASP A 22 6.57 15.05 -0.45
CA ASP A 22 6.24 16.47 -0.53
C ASP A 22 6.74 17.04 -1.87
N TYR A 23 5.81 17.38 -2.75
CA TYR A 23 6.15 18.02 -4.02
C TYR A 23 6.09 19.54 -3.87
N PRO A 24 7.18 20.27 -4.21
CA PRO A 24 7.19 21.72 -4.10
C PRO A 24 6.20 22.39 -5.08
N ALA A 25 5.74 23.58 -4.74
CA ALA A 25 4.70 24.27 -5.51
C ALA A 25 5.09 24.52 -6.98
N GLU A 26 6.38 24.70 -7.25
CA GLU A 26 6.96 24.90 -8.58
C GLU A 26 7.15 23.61 -9.39
N HIS A 27 6.90 22.43 -8.79
CA HIS A 27 7.02 21.17 -9.52
C HIS A 27 6.05 21.16 -10.72
N PRO A 28 6.51 20.79 -11.95
CA PRO A 28 5.66 20.89 -13.14
C PRO A 28 4.30 20.23 -13.06
N GLN A 29 4.23 19.06 -12.40
CA GLN A 29 2.98 18.32 -12.24
C GLN A 29 2.04 18.97 -11.19
N VAL A 30 2.60 19.69 -10.19
CA VAL A 30 1.83 20.49 -9.23
C VAL A 30 1.24 21.73 -9.93
N VAL A 31 2.06 22.41 -10.72
CA VAL A 31 1.63 23.54 -11.57
C VAL A 31 0.52 23.10 -12.52
N ALA A 32 0.66 21.92 -13.13
CA ALA A 32 -0.35 21.32 -13.99
C ALA A 32 -1.58 20.77 -13.24
N ARG A 33 -1.61 20.89 -11.91
CA ARG A 33 -2.69 20.36 -11.03
C ARG A 33 -2.98 18.86 -11.26
N LYS A 34 -1.95 18.09 -11.61
CA LYS A 34 -2.09 16.66 -11.78
C LYS A 34 -2.34 16.00 -10.43
N ARG A 35 -3.36 15.14 -10.35
CA ARG A 35 -3.69 14.39 -9.13
C ARG A 35 -2.48 13.62 -8.62
N MET A 36 -2.38 13.42 -7.32
CA MET A 36 -1.30 12.76 -6.60
C MET A 36 0.00 13.59 -6.47
N TYR A 37 0.05 14.79 -7.02
CA TYR A 37 1.16 15.72 -6.86
C TYR A 37 0.72 16.90 -6.01
N GLY A 38 1.42 17.18 -4.94
CA GLY A 38 1.14 18.29 -4.04
C GLY A 38 1.94 18.23 -2.76
N SER A 39 1.84 19.29 -1.96
CA SER A 39 2.44 19.33 -0.64
C SER A 39 1.51 18.67 0.39
N ASN A 40 2.10 18.10 1.44
CA ASN A 40 1.36 17.62 2.59
C ASN A 40 0.63 18.77 3.29
N ARG A 41 -0.52 18.49 3.87
CA ARG A 41 -1.32 19.47 4.63
C ARG A 41 -1.21 19.15 6.11
N TRP A 42 -0.25 19.77 6.79
CA TRP A 42 0.02 19.47 8.18
C TRP A 42 -0.99 20.15 9.12
N PRO A 43 -1.45 19.46 10.18
CA PRO A 43 -2.32 20.05 11.18
C PRO A 43 -1.52 21.08 12.02
N SER A 44 -2.09 22.27 12.18
CA SER A 44 -1.43 23.37 12.91
C SER A 44 -1.25 23.11 14.41
N GLY A 45 -2.05 22.19 14.97
CA GLY A 45 -1.99 21.86 16.40
C GLY A 45 -0.85 20.93 16.82
N VAL A 46 -0.06 20.39 15.87
CA VAL A 46 1.02 19.42 16.14
C VAL A 46 2.27 19.82 15.33
N PRO A 47 2.97 20.87 15.73
CA PRO A 47 4.08 21.45 14.94
C PRO A 47 5.28 20.51 14.76
N GLU A 48 5.46 19.53 15.63
CA GLU A 48 6.53 18.50 15.52
C GLU A 48 6.21 17.38 14.54
N LEU A 49 4.95 17.18 14.17
CA LEU A 49 4.52 16.07 13.30
C LEU A 49 5.22 16.06 11.93
N PRO A 50 5.39 17.18 11.21
CA PRO A 50 6.06 17.19 9.92
C PRO A 50 7.47 16.60 9.96
N GLY A 51 8.26 17.01 10.95
CA GLY A 51 9.64 16.54 11.14
C GLY A 51 9.72 15.04 11.40
N ALA A 52 8.91 14.53 12.32
CA ALA A 52 8.84 13.11 12.66
C ALA A 52 8.33 12.28 11.48
N ALA A 53 7.26 12.72 10.84
CA ALA A 53 6.62 12.03 9.70
C ALA A 53 7.56 11.91 8.49
N LEU A 54 8.22 12.99 8.09
CA LEU A 54 9.16 12.98 6.97
C LEU A 54 10.43 12.18 7.29
N THR A 55 10.88 12.16 8.55
CA THR A 55 11.97 11.31 9.00
C THR A 55 11.61 9.83 8.85
N TYR A 56 10.42 9.44 9.30
CA TYR A 56 9.90 8.08 9.13
C TYR A 56 9.81 7.71 7.64
N LEU A 57 9.17 8.56 6.83
CA LEU A 57 9.03 8.35 5.39
C LEU A 57 10.38 8.11 4.71
N ASN A 58 11.39 8.91 5.06
CA ASN A 58 12.74 8.78 4.50
C ASN A 58 13.44 7.48 4.93
N HIS A 59 13.29 7.05 6.19
CA HIS A 59 13.88 5.79 6.67
C HIS A 59 13.23 4.59 5.98
N MET A 60 11.90 4.54 5.94
CA MET A 60 11.17 3.47 5.29
C MET A 60 11.41 3.45 3.76
N GLY A 61 11.54 4.61 3.14
CA GLY A 61 11.88 4.72 1.72
C GLY A 61 13.28 4.17 1.40
N ARG A 62 14.27 4.42 2.26
CA ARG A 62 15.61 3.81 2.12
C ARG A 62 15.54 2.29 2.28
N LEU A 63 14.81 1.79 3.29
CA LEU A 63 14.60 0.36 3.48
C LEU A 63 13.94 -0.26 2.24
N ALA A 64 12.87 0.36 1.73
CA ALA A 64 12.19 -0.13 0.54
C ALA A 64 13.12 -0.23 -0.67
N LYS A 65 13.91 0.81 -0.94
CA LYS A 65 14.89 0.80 -2.04
C LYS A 65 16.00 -0.23 -1.84
N SER A 66 16.45 -0.47 -0.61
CA SER A 66 17.47 -1.50 -0.33
C SER A 66 17.00 -2.93 -0.59
N LEU A 67 15.68 -3.16 -0.61
CA LEU A 67 15.08 -4.46 -0.90
C LEU A 67 14.77 -4.67 -2.40
N LEU A 68 14.87 -3.66 -3.25
CA LEU A 68 14.62 -3.82 -4.70
C LEU A 68 15.49 -4.91 -5.35
N PRO A 69 16.80 -5.04 -5.05
CA PRO A 69 17.60 -6.14 -5.57
C PRO A 69 17.11 -7.52 -5.11
N VAL A 70 16.57 -7.63 -3.88
CA VAL A 70 16.00 -8.88 -3.37
C VAL A 70 14.78 -9.28 -4.20
N TRP A 71 13.91 -8.32 -4.49
CA TRP A 71 12.73 -8.55 -5.33
C TRP A 71 13.11 -8.89 -6.77
N SER A 72 14.12 -8.23 -7.34
CA SER A 72 14.61 -8.59 -8.67
C SER A 72 15.06 -10.05 -8.72
N ARG A 73 15.88 -10.49 -7.78
CA ARG A 73 16.36 -11.88 -7.70
C ARG A 73 15.25 -12.87 -7.44
N ALA A 74 14.33 -12.57 -6.52
CA ALA A 74 13.18 -13.43 -6.22
C ALA A 74 12.26 -13.66 -7.43
N MET A 75 12.27 -12.74 -8.39
CA MET A 75 11.50 -12.81 -9.64
C MET A 75 12.35 -13.20 -10.86
N GLU A 76 13.55 -13.73 -10.63
CA GLU A 76 14.49 -14.14 -11.69
C GLU A 76 14.79 -13.04 -12.71
N LEU A 77 14.90 -11.79 -12.23
CA LEU A 77 15.22 -10.62 -13.03
C LEU A 77 16.67 -10.17 -12.79
N PRO A 78 17.28 -9.44 -13.73
CA PRO A 78 18.61 -8.87 -13.53
C PRO A 78 18.68 -7.97 -12.29
N ASP A 79 19.86 -7.94 -11.63
CA ASP A 79 20.11 -7.00 -10.54
C ASP A 79 19.83 -5.55 -11.00
N GLY A 80 19.14 -4.77 -10.17
CA GLY A 80 18.77 -3.39 -10.49
C GLY A 80 17.60 -3.23 -11.47
N PHE A 81 16.92 -4.32 -11.85
CA PHE A 81 15.77 -4.24 -12.76
C PHE A 81 14.72 -3.21 -12.33
N PHE A 82 14.43 -3.15 -11.03
CA PHE A 82 13.43 -2.20 -10.52
C PHE A 82 13.94 -0.78 -10.27
N ASP A 83 15.27 -0.55 -10.26
CA ASP A 83 15.84 0.76 -9.90
C ASP A 83 15.30 1.94 -10.72
N PRO A 84 15.16 1.85 -12.07
CA PRO A 84 14.60 2.94 -12.86
C PRO A 84 13.18 3.33 -12.50
N TYR A 85 12.41 2.40 -11.98
CA TYR A 85 11.00 2.59 -11.62
C TYR A 85 10.81 3.23 -10.22
N PHE A 86 11.89 3.36 -9.43
CA PHE A 86 11.87 3.90 -8.07
C PHE A 86 12.79 5.13 -7.88
N THR A 87 13.19 5.78 -8.95
CA THR A 87 14.03 6.99 -8.92
C THR A 87 13.34 8.16 -8.23
N GLN A 88 12.05 8.35 -8.51
CA GLN A 88 11.14 9.35 -7.92
C GLN A 88 9.93 8.65 -7.32
N ALA A 89 10.18 7.61 -6.54
CA ALA A 89 9.16 6.75 -5.97
C ALA A 89 8.08 7.53 -5.21
N HIS A 90 6.81 7.20 -5.46
CA HIS A 90 5.66 7.81 -4.79
C HIS A 90 5.36 7.07 -3.48
N PHE A 91 6.20 7.25 -2.48
CA PHE A 91 5.98 6.68 -1.16
C PHE A 91 4.98 7.52 -0.36
N TYR A 92 4.06 6.82 0.32
CA TYR A 92 3.17 7.46 1.27
C TYR A 92 2.89 6.52 2.44
N THR A 93 2.38 7.09 3.51
CA THR A 93 1.98 6.36 4.70
C THR A 93 0.66 6.90 5.24
N ARG A 94 0.01 6.08 6.05
CA ARG A 94 -1.23 6.42 6.71
C ARG A 94 -1.06 6.23 8.21
N LEU A 95 -1.29 7.28 8.99
CA LEU A 95 -1.50 7.15 10.43
C LEU A 95 -2.93 6.66 10.62
N ILE A 96 -3.13 5.52 11.25
CA ILE A 96 -4.46 4.97 11.48
C ILE A 96 -4.67 4.74 12.97
N HIS A 97 -5.79 5.24 13.46
CA HIS A 97 -6.29 5.01 14.79
C HIS A 97 -7.57 4.18 14.71
N TYR A 98 -7.57 3.05 15.40
CA TYR A 98 -8.74 2.20 15.61
C TYR A 98 -9.16 2.34 17.05
N PRO A 99 -10.23 3.09 17.33
CA PRO A 99 -10.79 3.18 18.69
C PRO A 99 -11.30 1.82 19.15
N PRO A 100 -11.33 1.56 20.47
CA PRO A 100 -11.93 0.34 21.02
C PRO A 100 -13.42 0.26 20.68
N LYS A 101 -13.87 -0.92 20.26
CA LYS A 101 -15.26 -1.18 19.92
C LYS A 101 -15.79 -2.40 20.68
N PRO A 102 -16.29 -2.23 21.93
CA PRO A 102 -16.92 -3.30 22.68
C PRO A 102 -18.22 -3.78 22.01
N GLY A 103 -18.47 -5.07 22.05
CA GLY A 103 -19.71 -5.65 21.52
C GLY A 103 -19.81 -5.68 19.99
N LEU A 104 -18.66 -5.79 19.32
CA LEU A 104 -18.56 -5.89 17.86
C LEU A 104 -19.46 -7.02 17.33
N ALA A 105 -20.29 -6.71 16.33
CA ALA A 105 -20.98 -7.74 15.56
C ALA A 105 -19.96 -8.54 14.73
N THR A 106 -20.25 -9.79 14.44
CA THR A 106 -19.32 -10.74 13.80
C THR A 106 -18.91 -10.34 12.37
N ASP A 107 -19.65 -9.45 11.75
CA ASP A 107 -19.44 -8.94 10.38
C ASP A 107 -18.87 -7.52 10.31
N GLU A 108 -18.70 -6.85 11.46
CA GLU A 108 -18.08 -5.53 11.52
C GLU A 108 -16.56 -5.61 11.52
N THR A 109 -15.92 -4.70 10.78
CA THR A 109 -14.47 -4.61 10.68
C THR A 109 -13.98 -3.19 10.99
N GLY A 110 -12.74 -3.08 11.47
CA GLY A 110 -12.07 -1.78 11.59
C GLY A 110 -11.69 -1.25 10.22
N HIS A 111 -11.19 -2.14 9.37
CA HIS A 111 -10.95 -1.90 7.95
C HIS A 111 -11.38 -3.14 7.18
N GLY A 112 -12.27 -2.98 6.24
CA GLY A 112 -12.84 -4.06 5.43
C GLY A 112 -11.79 -4.84 4.64
N ALA A 113 -12.17 -6.03 4.18
CA ALA A 113 -11.29 -6.87 3.40
C ALA A 113 -10.89 -6.20 2.08
N HIS A 114 -9.60 -6.08 1.83
CA HIS A 114 -9.03 -5.46 0.65
C HIS A 114 -7.64 -6.01 0.33
N ALA A 115 -7.12 -5.69 -0.85
CA ALA A 115 -5.72 -5.83 -1.18
C ALA A 115 -5.15 -4.45 -1.55
N ASP A 116 -3.94 -4.15 -1.09
CA ASP A 116 -3.27 -2.88 -1.38
C ASP A 116 -3.02 -2.69 -2.87
N THR A 117 -3.03 -1.45 -3.34
CA THR A 117 -2.82 -1.11 -4.76
C THR A 117 -1.36 -0.88 -5.13
N CYS A 118 -0.45 -0.74 -4.16
CA CYS A 118 0.97 -0.43 -4.35
C CYS A 118 1.79 -1.62 -4.89
N PHE A 119 3.11 -1.46 -4.96
CA PHE A 119 4.06 -2.54 -5.23
C PHE A 119 4.13 -3.49 -4.03
N ASN A 120 4.42 -2.96 -2.86
CA ASN A 120 4.29 -3.67 -1.59
C ASN A 120 3.99 -2.67 -0.44
N THR A 121 3.57 -3.20 0.70
CA THR A 121 3.31 -2.44 1.93
C THR A 121 4.19 -2.96 3.04
N PHE A 122 4.80 -2.06 3.80
CA PHE A 122 5.53 -2.35 5.02
C PHE A 122 4.69 -1.94 6.21
N LEU A 123 4.33 -2.91 7.03
CA LEU A 123 3.52 -2.68 8.22
C LEU A 123 4.34 -3.02 9.47
N PRO A 124 4.84 -2.02 10.21
CA PRO A 124 5.49 -2.26 11.48
C PRO A 124 4.56 -2.97 12.48
N ALA A 125 5.13 -3.89 13.25
CA ALA A 125 4.41 -4.55 14.34
C ALA A 125 3.82 -3.52 15.30
N THR A 126 2.62 -3.77 15.79
CA THR A 126 1.90 -2.96 16.77
C THR A 126 1.67 -3.75 18.05
N GLU A 127 1.53 -3.07 19.19
CA GLU A 127 1.27 -3.73 20.49
C GLU A 127 -0.07 -4.46 20.49
N GLU A 128 -1.11 -3.81 19.92
CA GLU A 128 -2.46 -4.39 19.83
C GLU A 128 -2.61 -5.13 18.50
N ALA A 129 -3.07 -6.37 18.58
CA ALA A 129 -3.43 -7.17 17.41
C ALA A 129 -4.63 -6.55 16.66
N GLY A 130 -4.78 -6.91 15.40
CA GLY A 130 -5.91 -6.43 14.59
C GLY A 130 -5.85 -6.91 13.14
N LEU A 131 -4.65 -7.19 12.62
CA LEU A 131 -4.48 -7.65 11.26
C LEU A 131 -4.92 -9.11 11.11
N GLN A 132 -5.77 -9.37 10.15
CA GLN A 132 -6.01 -10.70 9.58
C GLN A 132 -5.63 -10.72 8.11
N VAL A 133 -5.06 -11.82 7.66
CA VAL A 133 -4.72 -12.07 6.27
C VAL A 133 -5.45 -13.29 5.75
N MET A 134 -5.75 -13.30 4.44
CA MET A 134 -6.41 -14.44 3.81
C MET A 134 -5.39 -15.43 3.28
N ASP A 135 -5.42 -16.64 3.77
CA ASP A 135 -4.60 -17.74 3.30
C ASP A 135 -4.99 -18.17 1.89
N THR A 136 -4.25 -19.10 1.32
CA THR A 136 -4.46 -19.62 -0.05
C THR A 136 -5.74 -20.42 -0.20
N ASP A 137 -6.26 -20.99 0.88
CA ASP A 137 -7.54 -21.71 0.91
C ASP A 137 -8.77 -20.79 1.16
N GLY A 138 -8.54 -19.48 1.33
CA GLY A 138 -9.59 -18.50 1.61
C GLY A 138 -9.90 -18.30 3.10
N THR A 139 -9.17 -18.96 4.00
CA THR A 139 -9.36 -18.83 5.45
C THR A 139 -8.71 -17.55 5.97
N TRP A 140 -9.39 -16.82 6.84
CA TRP A 140 -8.82 -15.69 7.56
C TRP A 140 -7.98 -16.15 8.74
N ILE A 141 -6.69 -15.78 8.74
CA ILE A 141 -5.74 -16.13 9.78
C ILE A 141 -5.19 -14.90 10.48
N TRP A 142 -4.80 -15.06 11.73
CA TRP A 142 -4.06 -14.09 12.51
C TRP A 142 -2.56 -14.37 12.29
N PRO A 143 -1.81 -13.52 11.57
CA PRO A 143 -0.38 -13.74 11.43
C PRO A 143 0.34 -13.54 12.76
N GLU A 144 1.32 -14.39 13.06
CA GLU A 144 2.26 -14.14 14.16
C GLU A 144 3.22 -13.03 13.75
N ILE A 145 3.18 -11.90 14.46
CA ILE A 145 4.00 -10.73 14.17
C ILE A 145 4.90 -10.47 15.38
N PRO A 146 6.19 -10.87 15.33
CA PRO A 146 7.13 -10.61 16.42
C PRO A 146 7.30 -9.10 16.68
N ALA A 147 7.43 -8.70 17.94
CA ALA A 147 7.71 -7.32 18.30
C ALA A 147 8.97 -6.80 17.59
N GLY A 148 8.93 -5.57 17.09
CA GLY A 148 10.05 -4.96 16.37
C GLY A 148 10.24 -5.46 14.94
N SER A 149 9.33 -6.32 14.42
CA SER A 149 9.34 -6.75 13.02
C SER A 149 8.50 -5.86 12.12
N ILE A 150 8.63 -6.07 10.82
CA ILE A 150 7.81 -5.43 9.78
C ILE A 150 7.17 -6.53 8.94
N VAL A 151 5.85 -6.54 8.86
CA VAL A 151 5.12 -7.37 7.89
C VAL A 151 5.24 -6.73 6.52
N VAL A 152 5.55 -7.55 5.51
CA VAL A 152 5.58 -7.11 4.13
C VAL A 152 4.52 -7.88 3.35
N ASN A 153 3.56 -7.18 2.77
CA ASN A 153 2.60 -7.75 1.83
C ASN A 153 2.76 -7.10 0.45
N PHE A 154 2.47 -7.86 -0.59
CA PHE A 154 2.52 -7.37 -1.97
C PHE A 154 1.16 -6.80 -2.39
N GLY A 155 1.22 -5.76 -3.22
CA GLY A 155 0.06 -5.04 -3.71
C GLY A 155 -0.36 -5.46 -5.13
N GLN A 156 -1.51 -4.96 -5.55
CA GLN A 156 -2.13 -5.30 -6.84
C GLN A 156 -1.29 -4.85 -8.04
N PHE A 157 -0.52 -3.76 -7.93
CA PHE A 157 0.33 -3.33 -9.02
C PHE A 157 1.46 -4.31 -9.31
N LEU A 158 2.09 -4.88 -8.27
CA LEU A 158 3.07 -5.95 -8.46
C LEU A 158 2.42 -7.26 -8.91
N ASN A 159 1.24 -7.59 -8.40
CA ASN A 159 0.48 -8.75 -8.89
C ASN A 159 0.23 -8.65 -10.40
N ARG A 160 -0.23 -7.49 -10.87
CA ARG A 160 -0.42 -7.20 -12.28
C ARG A 160 0.90 -7.25 -13.07
N TRP A 161 1.95 -6.64 -12.55
CA TRP A 161 3.28 -6.60 -13.17
C TRP A 161 3.88 -8.01 -13.31
N SER A 162 3.71 -8.85 -12.30
CA SER A 162 4.14 -10.25 -12.29
C SER A 162 3.17 -11.21 -12.97
N ASN A 163 2.20 -10.73 -13.75
CA ASN A 163 1.22 -11.57 -14.45
C ASN A 163 0.42 -12.50 -13.52
N GLY A 164 0.18 -12.09 -12.29
CA GLY A 164 -0.51 -12.87 -11.26
C GLY A 164 0.37 -13.85 -10.47
N VAL A 165 1.66 -13.96 -10.79
CA VAL A 165 2.59 -14.87 -10.08
C VAL A 165 2.75 -14.44 -8.62
N VAL A 166 2.90 -13.15 -8.36
CA VAL A 166 2.95 -12.61 -7.00
C VAL A 166 1.54 -12.25 -6.57
N ARG A 167 1.05 -12.90 -5.51
CA ARG A 167 -0.29 -12.67 -5.00
C ARG A 167 -0.38 -11.35 -4.23
N ALA A 168 -1.34 -10.51 -4.57
CA ALA A 168 -1.77 -9.41 -3.71
C ALA A 168 -2.69 -9.98 -2.62
N THR A 169 -2.15 -10.18 -1.43
CA THR A 169 -2.85 -10.89 -0.35
C THR A 169 -3.98 -10.05 0.24
N PRO A 170 -5.24 -10.52 0.19
CA PRO A 170 -6.33 -9.87 0.87
C PRO A 170 -6.10 -9.85 2.38
N HIS A 171 -6.40 -8.72 3.00
CA HIS A 171 -6.28 -8.54 4.43
C HIS A 171 -7.38 -7.62 4.96
N ARG A 172 -7.62 -7.69 6.25
CA ARG A 172 -8.61 -6.85 6.94
C ARG A 172 -8.14 -6.53 8.35
N VAL A 173 -8.80 -5.58 9.00
CA VAL A 173 -8.52 -5.26 10.40
C VAL A 173 -9.77 -5.50 11.23
N ILE A 174 -9.60 -6.27 12.28
CA ILE A 174 -10.58 -6.42 13.35
C ILE A 174 -10.29 -5.33 14.39
N PRO A 175 -11.26 -4.49 14.76
CA PRO A 175 -11.04 -3.45 15.75
C PRO A 175 -10.68 -4.03 17.11
N PRO A 176 -9.89 -3.33 17.92
CA PRO A 176 -9.62 -3.74 19.29
C PRO A 176 -10.89 -3.61 20.16
N VAL A 177 -10.99 -4.40 21.23
CA VAL A 177 -12.14 -4.40 22.12
C VAL A 177 -11.96 -3.42 23.27
N GLU A 178 -10.77 -3.35 23.86
CA GLU A 178 -10.52 -2.64 25.13
C GLU A 178 -9.59 -1.44 25.01
N ARG A 179 -8.64 -1.46 24.08
CA ARG A 179 -7.60 -0.44 23.96
C ARG A 179 -7.54 0.15 22.56
N ASP A 180 -7.02 1.37 22.44
CA ASP A 180 -6.75 1.96 21.15
C ASP A 180 -5.65 1.18 20.41
N ARG A 181 -5.84 0.95 19.12
CA ARG A 181 -4.82 0.41 18.24
C ARG A 181 -4.37 1.47 17.26
N PHE A 182 -3.07 1.67 17.16
CA PHE A 182 -2.46 2.54 16.17
C PHE A 182 -1.72 1.70 15.13
N SER A 183 -1.79 2.11 13.87
CA SER A 183 -1.15 1.41 12.76
C SER A 183 -0.52 2.42 11.81
N LEU A 184 0.64 2.05 11.23
CA LEU A 184 1.44 2.95 10.40
C LEU A 184 1.93 2.24 9.14
N PRO A 185 1.03 1.76 8.24
CA PRO A 185 1.42 1.16 6.99
C PRO A 185 2.15 2.17 6.10
N PHE A 186 3.26 1.72 5.53
CA PHE A 186 4.05 2.46 4.56
C PHE A 186 3.90 1.81 3.19
N PHE A 187 3.34 2.55 2.24
CA PHE A 187 3.05 2.06 0.89
C PHE A 187 4.21 2.35 -0.05
N VAL A 188 4.82 1.29 -0.53
CA VAL A 188 5.93 1.35 -1.48
C VAL A 188 5.36 1.38 -2.89
N CYS A 189 5.33 2.56 -3.47
CA CYS A 189 4.84 2.77 -4.81
C CYS A 189 5.99 3.19 -5.73
N PRO A 190 6.01 2.73 -6.99
CA PRO A 190 7.00 3.18 -7.95
C PRO A 190 6.79 4.66 -8.32
N ASN A 191 7.59 5.19 -9.23
CA ASN A 191 7.35 6.48 -9.85
C ASN A 191 5.92 6.52 -10.41
N LEU A 192 5.23 7.64 -10.29
CA LEU A 192 3.85 7.74 -10.78
C LEU A 192 3.72 7.49 -12.30
N ASP A 193 4.76 7.78 -13.07
CA ASP A 193 4.84 7.54 -14.51
C ASP A 193 5.44 6.18 -14.88
N ALA A 194 5.86 5.38 -13.89
CA ALA A 194 6.37 4.03 -14.14
C ALA A 194 5.30 3.17 -14.79
N VAL A 195 5.59 2.61 -15.96
CA VAL A 195 4.70 1.72 -16.69
C VAL A 195 4.95 0.29 -16.24
N GLY A 196 3.92 -0.33 -15.68
CA GLY A 196 3.90 -1.76 -15.36
C GLY A 196 3.60 -2.58 -16.61
N GLU A 197 4.64 -3.11 -17.24
CA GLU A 197 4.53 -4.11 -18.31
C GLU A 197 4.85 -5.49 -17.72
N CYS A 198 4.17 -6.53 -18.20
CA CYS A 198 4.39 -7.90 -17.72
C CYS A 198 5.89 -8.24 -17.66
N LEU A 199 6.37 -8.65 -16.48
CA LEU A 199 7.76 -8.98 -16.23
C LEU A 199 8.24 -10.09 -17.19
N PRO A 200 9.45 -10.01 -17.76
CA PRO A 200 9.96 -10.99 -18.71
C PRO A 200 9.96 -12.41 -18.18
N SER A 201 10.26 -12.58 -16.88
CA SER A 201 10.25 -13.89 -16.19
C SER A 201 8.85 -14.45 -15.92
N CYS A 202 7.82 -13.64 -16.06
CA CYS A 202 6.42 -14.02 -15.76
C CYS A 202 5.59 -14.25 -17.04
N ARG A 203 6.21 -14.30 -18.22
CA ARG A 203 5.55 -14.56 -19.50
C ARG A 203 6.34 -15.55 -20.35
N SER A 204 5.62 -16.32 -21.15
CA SER A 204 6.17 -17.22 -22.18
C SER A 204 5.19 -17.33 -23.36
N ALA A 205 5.52 -18.14 -24.35
CA ALA A 205 4.59 -18.43 -25.47
C ALA A 205 3.29 -19.06 -24.97
N ASP A 206 3.37 -19.89 -23.93
CA ASP A 206 2.22 -20.59 -23.36
C ASP A 206 1.52 -19.78 -22.24
N ILE A 207 2.18 -18.75 -21.72
CA ILE A 207 1.67 -17.86 -20.66
C ILE A 207 1.80 -16.41 -21.15
N PRO A 208 0.89 -15.94 -22.00
CA PRO A 208 0.93 -14.56 -22.50
C PRO A 208 0.63 -13.55 -21.36
N ALA A 209 1.01 -12.30 -21.58
CA ALA A 209 0.65 -11.23 -20.67
C ALA A 209 -0.89 -11.10 -20.55
N GLN A 210 -1.39 -11.08 -19.33
CA GLN A 210 -2.82 -10.98 -19.03
C GLN A 210 -3.31 -9.53 -18.97
N TYR A 211 -2.38 -8.58 -18.82
CA TYR A 211 -2.70 -7.18 -18.61
C TYR A 211 -1.96 -6.31 -19.62
N GLU A 212 -2.66 -5.29 -20.12
CA GLU A 212 -2.04 -4.27 -20.95
C GLU A 212 -1.08 -3.40 -20.09
N PRO A 213 0.01 -2.87 -20.67
CA PRO A 213 0.88 -1.93 -20.00
C PRO A 213 0.12 -0.70 -19.51
N GLU A 214 0.32 -0.33 -18.26
CA GLU A 214 -0.37 0.78 -17.63
C GLU A 214 0.56 1.50 -16.65
N SER A 215 0.53 2.85 -16.61
CA SER A 215 1.32 3.58 -15.63
C SER A 215 0.73 3.41 -14.22
N PHE A 216 1.59 3.45 -13.20
CA PHE A 216 1.12 3.41 -11.81
C PHE A 216 0.11 4.53 -11.52
N TRP A 217 0.31 5.71 -12.09
CA TRP A 217 -0.63 6.82 -11.95
C TRP A 217 -2.03 6.48 -12.49
N GLN A 218 -2.12 5.90 -13.68
CA GLN A 218 -3.41 5.50 -14.28
C GLN A 218 -4.08 4.42 -13.44
N PHE A 219 -3.34 3.36 -13.12
CA PHE A 219 -3.82 2.26 -12.29
C PHE A 219 -4.35 2.74 -10.95
N HIS A 220 -3.54 3.50 -10.20
CA HIS A 220 -3.88 3.94 -8.86
C HIS A 220 -5.02 4.97 -8.85
N THR A 221 -5.00 5.96 -9.75
CA THR A 221 -6.09 6.95 -9.85
C THR A 221 -7.39 6.33 -10.35
N GLY A 222 -7.33 5.35 -11.24
CA GLY A 222 -8.48 4.56 -11.68
C GLY A 222 -9.12 3.81 -10.52
N TYR A 223 -8.30 3.16 -9.68
CA TYR A 223 -8.76 2.51 -8.46
C TYR A 223 -9.40 3.51 -7.49
N MET A 224 -8.70 4.61 -7.16
CA MET A 224 -9.18 5.63 -6.22
C MET A 224 -10.52 6.23 -6.66
N SER A 225 -10.72 6.46 -7.95
CA SER A 225 -11.97 6.99 -8.48
C SER A 225 -13.15 6.00 -8.36
N ARG A 226 -12.89 4.70 -8.32
CA ARG A 226 -13.93 3.67 -8.07
C ARG A 226 -14.30 3.57 -6.58
N VAL A 227 -13.31 3.70 -5.71
CA VAL A 227 -13.48 3.49 -4.25
C VAL A 227 -13.95 4.77 -3.55
N TYR A 228 -13.49 5.93 -4.01
CA TYR A 228 -13.81 7.23 -3.40
C TYR A 228 -14.57 8.12 -4.37
N PRO A 229 -15.90 8.27 -4.22
CA PRO A 229 -16.74 9.04 -5.17
C PRO A 229 -16.34 10.52 -5.34
N HIS A 230 -15.56 11.06 -4.39
CA HIS A 230 -15.11 12.47 -4.40
C HIS A 230 -13.65 12.63 -4.85
N PHE A 231 -12.99 11.56 -5.26
CA PHE A 231 -11.60 11.58 -5.73
C PHE A 231 -11.44 12.19 -7.12
#